data_972a6738ba351a268f8ff9a38ec3600b
#
_entry.id   972a6738ba351a268f8ff9a38ec3600b
#
_cell.length_a   1.000
_cell.length_b   1.000
_cell.length_c   1.000
_cell.angle_alpha   90.00
_cell.angle_beta   90.00
_cell.angle_gamma   90.00
#
_symmetry.space_group_name_H-M   'P 1'
#
loop_
_entity.id
_entity.type
_entity.pdbx_description
1 polymer ?
#
loop_
_entity_poly.entity_id
_entity_poly.type
_entity_poly.pdbx_seq_one_letter_code
_entity_poly.pdbx_strand_id
1 'polypeptide(L)'
;AQLFGIEVIPCVQLLSHLNRFLQWYAAEDLRDTERTLLVQSEKTYAFIEACVKTLAESFASDKIHIGMDEAYDLGTGRYKDIHGTEGDQDELFFEHLQKVIKIVKKHFNTVMMWSDMLFERLQSGVSYGADNNVCAFVKSIGANTISPVCWDYYTPFEEQYEQMLIKHTDNFNDVWFAGGIWSWTSNSVEYDRTILVTNAALSACKKVGVKKAFATFWYGDFANYFQGLLGLNYFAEHKYYEQISEEKIEKDFEALFKVPAAAFRRLTDLEYPDCYPRPDYSVRDQVHGAASMVLLCEDIM
;
A
#
# COMPACT_ATOMS: atom_id res chain seq x y z
N ALA A 1 14.49 -17.51 -1.71
CA ALA A 1 14.67 -16.18 -2.32
C ALA A 1 16.14 -15.96 -2.71
N GLN A 2 17.10 -16.04 -1.79
CA GLN A 2 18.54 -15.77 -2.05
C GLN A 2 19.13 -16.60 -3.20
N LEU A 3 18.74 -17.87 -3.36
CA LEU A 3 19.18 -18.73 -4.48
C LEU A 3 18.80 -18.16 -5.86
N PHE A 4 17.78 -17.32 -5.90
CA PHE A 4 17.29 -16.67 -7.13
C PHE A 4 17.67 -15.19 -7.21
N GLY A 5 18.55 -14.71 -6.31
CA GLY A 5 18.90 -13.28 -6.27
C GLY A 5 17.76 -12.35 -5.85
N ILE A 6 16.76 -12.89 -5.13
CA ILE A 6 15.57 -12.14 -4.67
C ILE A 6 15.81 -11.69 -3.24
N GLU A 7 15.77 -10.38 -3.00
CA GLU A 7 15.73 -9.79 -1.67
C GLU A 7 14.30 -9.86 -1.09
N VAL A 8 14.19 -10.34 0.14
CA VAL A 8 12.91 -10.33 0.88
C VAL A 8 12.96 -9.20 1.90
N ILE A 9 12.19 -8.14 1.64
CA ILE A 9 12.09 -6.98 2.52
C ILE A 9 10.94 -7.25 3.50
N PRO A 10 11.18 -7.26 4.82
CA PRO A 10 10.10 -7.41 5.79
C PRO A 10 9.18 -6.18 5.77
N CYS A 11 7.87 -6.44 5.94
CA CYS A 11 6.85 -5.41 6.11
C CYS A 11 6.09 -5.68 7.41
N VAL A 12 5.92 -4.65 8.23
CA VAL A 12 5.20 -4.72 9.50
C VAL A 12 4.41 -3.45 9.74
N GLN A 13 3.21 -3.58 10.27
CA GLN A 13 2.40 -2.43 10.68
C GLN A 13 2.83 -1.98 12.09
N LEU A 14 3.32 -0.75 12.20
CA LEU A 14 3.79 -0.19 13.46
C LEU A 14 2.91 0.94 14.00
N LEU A 15 1.71 1.14 13.46
CA LEU A 15 0.73 2.11 13.97
C LEU A 15 -0.71 1.61 13.84
N SER A 16 -1.24 1.44 12.62
CA SER A 16 -2.63 1.06 12.34
C SER A 16 -2.73 -0.29 11.63
N HIS A 17 -3.92 -0.68 11.17
CA HIS A 17 -4.21 -1.98 10.54
C HIS A 17 -3.91 -3.21 11.40
N LEU A 18 -3.98 -3.08 12.71
CA LEU A 18 -3.64 -4.13 13.68
C LEU A 18 -4.85 -4.83 14.32
N ASN A 19 -6.04 -4.74 13.72
CA ASN A 19 -7.28 -5.32 14.25
C ASN A 19 -7.13 -6.79 14.67
N ARG A 20 -6.49 -7.61 13.81
CA ARG A 20 -6.30 -9.05 14.09
C ARG A 20 -5.37 -9.31 15.27
N PHE A 21 -4.43 -8.41 15.54
CA PHE A 21 -3.52 -8.48 16.69
C PHE A 21 -4.13 -7.85 17.94
N LEU A 22 -4.67 -6.64 17.83
CA LEU A 22 -5.17 -5.87 18.95
C LEU A 22 -6.46 -6.41 19.58
N GLN A 23 -7.16 -7.34 18.91
CA GLN A 23 -8.33 -8.02 19.48
C GLN A 23 -7.99 -8.90 20.70
N TRP A 24 -6.73 -9.35 20.81
CA TRP A 24 -6.32 -10.27 21.86
C TRP A 24 -6.08 -9.55 23.20
N TYR A 25 -6.48 -10.20 24.29
CA TYR A 25 -6.30 -9.68 25.65
C TYR A 25 -4.81 -9.35 25.96
N ALA A 26 -3.88 -10.17 25.47
CA ALA A 26 -2.44 -9.93 25.63
C ALA A 26 -1.94 -8.62 25.00
N ALA A 27 -2.68 -8.04 24.06
CA ALA A 27 -2.37 -6.78 23.40
C ALA A 27 -3.15 -5.58 23.97
N GLU A 28 -3.95 -5.76 25.02
CA GLU A 28 -4.82 -4.72 25.58
C GLU A 28 -4.05 -3.45 25.97
N ASP A 29 -2.86 -3.60 26.54
CA ASP A 29 -2.03 -2.46 26.96
C ASP A 29 -1.42 -1.67 25.79
N LEU A 30 -1.42 -2.25 24.58
CA LEU A 30 -0.90 -1.65 23.37
C LEU A 30 -2.00 -0.95 22.53
N ARG A 31 -3.25 -1.15 22.89
CA ARG A 31 -4.41 -0.73 22.10
C ARG A 31 -4.84 0.69 22.45
N ASP A 32 -4.86 1.56 21.45
CA ASP A 32 -5.61 2.82 21.50
C ASP A 32 -7.06 2.57 21.07
N THR A 33 -7.24 2.19 19.81
CA THR A 33 -8.52 1.77 19.23
C THR A 33 -8.49 0.29 18.87
N GLU A 34 -9.53 -0.23 18.24
CA GLU A 34 -9.56 -1.63 17.77
C GLU A 34 -8.46 -1.96 16.74
N ARG A 35 -7.92 -0.94 16.04
CA ARG A 35 -6.99 -1.10 14.94
C ARG A 35 -5.66 -0.35 15.09
N THR A 36 -5.57 0.59 16.04
CA THR A 36 -4.44 1.52 16.17
C THR A 36 -3.75 1.37 17.51
N LEU A 37 -2.42 1.43 17.51
CA LEU A 37 -1.58 1.35 18.71
C LEU A 37 -1.74 2.60 19.58
N LEU A 38 -1.67 2.40 20.90
CA LEU A 38 -1.58 3.48 21.86
C LEU A 38 -0.19 4.12 21.80
N VAL A 39 -0.13 5.32 21.22
CA VAL A 39 1.11 6.11 21.13
C VAL A 39 1.49 6.71 22.48
N GLN A 40 2.71 7.25 22.59
CA GLN A 40 3.28 7.80 23.83
C GLN A 40 3.37 6.78 25.00
N SER A 41 3.17 5.49 24.74
CA SER A 41 3.27 4.41 25.72
C SER A 41 4.63 3.71 25.63
N GLU A 42 5.33 3.58 26.73
CA GLU A 42 6.60 2.83 26.79
C GLU A 42 6.42 1.36 26.40
N LYS A 43 5.27 0.75 26.75
CA LYS A 43 4.94 -0.62 26.35
C LYS A 43 4.85 -0.77 24.85
N THR A 44 4.24 0.20 24.18
CA THR A 44 4.12 0.22 22.73
C THR A 44 5.51 0.30 22.07
N TYR A 45 6.39 1.15 22.53
CA TYR A 45 7.74 1.25 21.94
C TYR A 45 8.63 0.06 22.28
N ALA A 46 8.47 -0.56 23.45
CA ALA A 46 9.13 -1.83 23.77
C ALA A 46 8.66 -2.97 22.85
N PHE A 47 7.36 -3.05 22.57
CA PHE A 47 6.80 -3.99 21.62
C PHE A 47 7.34 -3.76 20.20
N ILE A 48 7.34 -2.51 19.72
CA ILE A 48 7.88 -2.13 18.40
C ILE A 48 9.36 -2.52 18.28
N GLU A 49 10.17 -2.26 19.31
CA GLU A 49 11.60 -2.62 19.31
C GLU A 49 11.79 -4.14 19.24
N ALA A 50 10.98 -4.90 19.97
CA ALA A 50 11.02 -6.36 19.92
C ALA A 50 10.65 -6.90 18.52
N CYS A 51 9.60 -6.36 17.89
CA CYS A 51 9.21 -6.71 16.53
C CYS A 51 10.32 -6.39 15.51
N VAL A 52 10.85 -5.18 15.54
CA VAL A 52 11.89 -4.72 14.61
C VAL A 52 13.17 -5.56 14.76
N LYS A 53 13.59 -5.82 15.99
CA LYS A 53 14.75 -6.68 16.28
C LYS A 53 14.55 -8.10 15.73
N THR A 54 13.39 -8.71 15.99
CA THR A 54 13.06 -10.06 15.50
C THR A 54 13.10 -10.13 13.98
N LEU A 55 12.58 -9.11 13.29
CA LEU A 55 12.64 -9.03 11.83
C LEU A 55 14.07 -8.88 11.32
N ALA A 56 14.89 -8.05 11.97
CA ALA A 56 16.29 -7.89 11.61
C ALA A 56 17.12 -9.19 11.78
N GLU A 57 16.79 -10.00 12.79
CA GLU A 57 17.42 -11.30 13.00
C GLU A 57 16.92 -12.37 12.02
N SER A 58 15.72 -12.19 11.44
CA SER A 58 15.07 -13.18 10.58
C SER A 58 15.26 -12.94 9.09
N PHE A 59 15.52 -11.72 8.66
CA PHE A 59 15.65 -11.33 7.25
C PHE A 59 17.03 -10.79 6.94
N ALA A 60 17.54 -11.11 5.76
CA ALA A 60 18.87 -10.66 5.31
C ALA A 60 18.84 -9.27 4.64
N SER A 61 17.66 -8.62 4.56
CA SER A 61 17.53 -7.27 3.99
C SER A 61 17.99 -6.21 4.97
N ASP A 62 18.59 -5.14 4.45
CA ASP A 62 18.87 -3.92 5.20
C ASP A 62 17.71 -2.89 5.15
N LYS A 63 16.60 -3.27 4.51
CA LYS A 63 15.38 -2.49 4.33
C LYS A 63 14.22 -3.09 5.14
N ILE A 64 13.35 -2.24 5.63
CA ILE A 64 12.09 -2.62 6.26
C ILE A 64 10.99 -1.65 5.85
N HIS A 65 9.78 -2.17 5.61
CA HIS A 65 8.59 -1.36 5.45
C HIS A 65 7.80 -1.34 6.76
N ILE A 66 7.53 -0.16 7.30
CA ILE A 66 6.96 0.03 8.65
C ILE A 66 5.44 0.29 8.65
N GLY A 67 4.79 0.23 7.49
CA GLY A 67 3.35 0.53 7.37
C GLY A 67 3.06 2.02 7.54
N MET A 68 2.34 2.38 8.60
CA MET A 68 2.01 3.76 9.01
C MET A 68 0.84 4.41 8.26
N ASP A 69 0.11 3.64 7.44
CA ASP A 69 -1.02 4.08 6.63
C ASP A 69 -2.34 4.15 7.42
N GLU A 70 -3.23 5.00 6.93
CA GLU A 70 -4.65 5.08 7.32
C GLU A 70 -4.95 5.10 8.83
N ALA A 71 -4.11 5.74 9.63
CA ALA A 71 -4.29 5.87 11.08
C ALA A 71 -5.25 7.03 11.45
N TYR A 72 -6.46 7.03 10.86
CA TYR A 72 -7.43 8.12 10.98
C TYR A 72 -8.07 8.25 12.36
N ASP A 73 -8.02 7.20 13.16
CA ASP A 73 -8.58 7.11 14.52
C ASP A 73 -7.53 7.24 15.64
N LEU A 74 -6.34 7.69 15.29
CA LEU A 74 -5.23 7.88 16.23
C LEU A 74 -5.61 8.87 17.35
N GLY A 75 -5.45 8.46 18.60
CA GLY A 75 -5.69 9.28 19.78
C GLY A 75 -7.16 9.42 20.17
N THR A 76 -8.07 8.70 19.52
CA THR A 76 -9.53 8.80 19.79
C THR A 76 -10.06 7.76 20.78
N GLY A 77 -9.26 6.73 21.08
CA GLY A 77 -9.63 5.62 21.96
C GLY A 77 -9.08 5.74 23.37
N ARG A 78 -8.26 4.79 23.79
CA ARG A 78 -7.66 4.74 25.14
C ARG A 78 -6.80 5.95 25.44
N TYR A 79 -6.16 6.57 24.45
CA TYR A 79 -5.45 7.83 24.62
C TYR A 79 -6.37 8.89 25.21
N LYS A 80 -7.55 9.05 24.64
CA LYS A 80 -8.59 9.97 25.13
C LYS A 80 -9.02 9.66 26.56
N ASP A 81 -9.16 8.37 26.90
CA ASP A 81 -9.54 7.95 28.24
C ASP A 81 -8.47 8.31 29.28
N ILE A 82 -7.19 8.21 28.91
CA ILE A 82 -6.06 8.53 29.79
C ILE A 82 -5.88 10.04 29.96
N HIS A 83 -6.01 10.81 28.89
CA HIS A 83 -5.69 12.23 28.87
C HIS A 83 -6.93 13.15 29.04
N GLY A 84 -8.14 12.59 29.00
CA GLY A 84 -9.40 13.33 29.12
C GLY A 84 -9.84 14.10 27.86
N THR A 85 -9.07 14.01 26.79
CA THR A 85 -9.34 14.64 25.49
C THR A 85 -8.69 13.83 24.37
N GLU A 86 -9.21 13.95 23.17
CA GLU A 86 -8.52 13.46 21.97
C GLU A 86 -7.22 14.22 21.76
N GLY A 87 -6.20 13.52 21.29
CA GLY A 87 -4.93 14.14 20.95
C GLY A 87 -4.99 14.90 19.63
N ASP A 88 -4.07 15.83 19.44
CA ASP A 88 -3.79 16.36 18.11
C ASP A 88 -3.17 15.25 17.27
N GLN A 89 -3.92 14.77 16.29
CA GLN A 89 -3.54 13.60 15.50
C GLN A 89 -2.24 13.83 14.71
N ASP A 90 -1.99 15.05 14.23
CA ASP A 90 -0.78 15.38 13.49
C ASP A 90 0.43 15.34 14.41
N GLU A 91 0.33 15.93 15.59
CA GLU A 91 1.39 15.93 16.60
C GLU A 91 1.69 14.49 17.04
N LEU A 92 0.66 13.72 17.37
CA LEU A 92 0.80 12.32 17.79
C LEU A 92 1.44 11.44 16.70
N PHE A 93 1.04 11.62 15.44
CA PHE A 93 1.59 10.88 14.31
C PHE A 93 3.09 11.19 14.13
N PHE A 94 3.47 12.47 14.08
CA PHE A 94 4.86 12.85 13.86
C PHE A 94 5.77 12.48 15.02
N GLU A 95 5.31 12.65 16.26
CA GLU A 95 6.06 12.21 17.43
C GLU A 95 6.29 10.69 17.41
N HIS A 96 5.23 9.93 17.11
CA HIS A 96 5.32 8.48 16.98
C HIS A 96 6.29 8.07 15.87
N LEU A 97 6.14 8.63 14.68
CA LEU A 97 7.00 8.35 13.53
C LEU A 97 8.47 8.60 13.86
N GLN A 98 8.81 9.73 14.51
CA GLN A 98 10.18 10.02 14.89
C GLN A 98 10.75 8.98 15.89
N LYS A 99 9.93 8.51 16.84
CA LYS A 99 10.34 7.46 17.79
C LYS A 99 10.55 6.12 17.08
N VAL A 100 9.63 5.74 16.19
CA VAL A 100 9.73 4.51 15.38
C VAL A 100 10.97 4.55 14.51
N ILE A 101 11.24 5.64 13.80
CA ILE A 101 12.46 5.80 12.98
C ILE A 101 13.72 5.57 13.83
N LYS A 102 13.81 6.14 15.04
CA LYS A 102 14.95 5.96 15.93
C LYS A 102 15.15 4.49 16.35
N ILE A 103 14.06 3.76 16.56
CA ILE A 103 14.11 2.33 16.88
C ILE A 103 14.59 1.55 15.65
N VAL A 104 13.96 1.76 14.50
CA VAL A 104 14.22 1.01 13.27
C VAL A 104 15.65 1.20 12.79
N LYS A 105 16.18 2.44 12.85
CA LYS A 105 17.55 2.78 12.42
C LYS A 105 18.66 2.10 13.24
N LYS A 106 18.36 1.47 14.37
CA LYS A 106 19.32 0.63 15.10
C LYS A 106 19.59 -0.69 14.36
N HIS A 107 18.68 -1.13 13.49
CA HIS A 107 18.66 -2.46 12.89
C HIS A 107 18.63 -2.44 11.35
N PHE A 108 18.04 -1.42 10.74
CA PHE A 108 17.86 -1.29 9.29
C PHE A 108 18.40 0.04 8.77
N ASN A 109 18.99 0.02 7.58
CA ASN A 109 19.52 1.22 6.92
C ASN A 109 18.42 2.01 6.22
N THR A 110 17.49 1.31 5.56
CA THR A 110 16.41 1.92 4.78
C THR A 110 15.07 1.68 5.46
N VAL A 111 14.36 2.77 5.77
CA VAL A 111 13.02 2.75 6.36
C VAL A 111 12.01 3.16 5.31
N MET A 112 11.22 2.20 4.85
CA MET A 112 10.13 2.44 3.90
C MET A 112 8.81 2.59 4.67
N MET A 113 7.92 3.45 4.18
CA MET A 113 6.57 3.60 4.75
C MET A 113 5.58 4.06 3.68
N TRP A 114 4.31 3.75 3.88
CA TRP A 114 3.24 4.34 3.08
C TRP A 114 3.21 5.85 3.30
N SER A 115 3.01 6.61 2.24
CA SER A 115 3.17 8.06 2.29
C SER A 115 1.87 8.84 2.44
N ASP A 116 0.71 8.18 2.37
CA ASP A 116 -0.60 8.83 2.48
C ASP A 116 -0.72 9.70 3.74
N MET A 117 -0.38 9.14 4.90
CA MET A 117 -0.50 9.86 6.17
C MET A 117 0.44 11.06 6.28
N LEU A 118 1.60 11.04 5.60
CA LEU A 118 2.49 12.20 5.54
C LEU A 118 1.81 13.39 4.86
N PHE A 119 1.21 13.15 3.71
CA PHE A 119 0.59 14.20 2.90
C PHE A 119 -0.80 14.57 3.42
N GLU A 120 -1.62 13.62 3.83
CA GLU A 120 -2.93 13.89 4.43
C GLU A 120 -2.82 14.68 5.73
N ARG A 121 -1.93 14.24 6.63
CA ARG A 121 -1.72 14.91 7.92
C ARG A 121 -1.19 16.32 7.77
N LEU A 122 -0.30 16.54 6.83
CA LEU A 122 0.25 17.87 6.58
C LEU A 122 -0.66 18.78 5.77
N GLN A 123 -1.79 18.27 5.22
CA GLN A 123 -2.61 19.01 4.26
C GLN A 123 -4.12 18.96 4.50
N SER A 124 -4.54 18.71 5.73
CA SER A 124 -5.97 18.83 6.09
C SER A 124 -6.91 18.06 5.14
N GLY A 125 -6.62 16.80 4.87
CA GLY A 125 -7.53 15.88 4.18
C GLY A 125 -7.43 15.84 2.65
N VAL A 126 -6.38 16.38 2.05
CA VAL A 126 -6.12 16.22 0.60
C VAL A 126 -4.90 15.31 0.41
N SER A 127 -5.16 14.03 0.14
CA SER A 127 -4.09 13.09 -0.20
C SER A 127 -3.21 13.65 -1.31
N TYR A 128 -1.89 13.60 -1.09
CA TYR A 128 -0.89 14.07 -2.05
C TYR A 128 -1.05 15.53 -2.52
N GLY A 129 -1.73 16.37 -1.77
CA GLY A 129 -1.78 17.80 -2.01
C GLY A 129 -0.37 18.43 -1.95
N ALA A 130 -0.07 19.51 -2.69
CA ALA A 130 1.22 20.20 -2.62
C ALA A 130 1.31 21.01 -1.34
N ASP A 131 2.42 20.95 -0.56
CA ASP A 131 2.54 21.93 0.47
C ASP A 131 3.89 22.13 1.15
N ASN A 132 4.05 23.34 1.70
CA ASN A 132 5.21 23.78 2.46
C ASN A 132 5.42 23.02 3.76
N ASN A 133 4.38 22.38 4.32
CA ASN A 133 4.45 21.66 5.59
C ASN A 133 5.16 20.31 5.46
N VAL A 134 4.94 19.56 4.35
CA VAL A 134 5.73 18.35 4.05
C VAL A 134 7.21 18.72 4.00
N CYS A 135 7.54 19.79 3.29
CA CYS A 135 8.91 20.29 3.20
C CYS A 135 9.51 20.61 4.58
N ALA A 136 8.74 21.22 5.48
CA ALA A 136 9.20 21.55 6.82
C ALA A 136 9.46 20.29 7.66
N PHE A 137 8.57 19.30 7.61
CA PHE A 137 8.74 18.02 8.29
C PHE A 137 9.96 17.26 7.74
N VAL A 138 10.05 17.11 6.42
CA VAL A 138 11.20 16.44 5.77
C VAL A 138 12.52 17.11 6.12
N LYS A 139 12.56 18.45 6.17
CA LYS A 139 13.74 19.18 6.64
C LYS A 139 14.09 18.86 8.09
N SER A 140 13.10 18.65 8.95
CA SER A 140 13.32 18.34 10.37
C SER A 140 13.91 16.94 10.60
N ILE A 141 13.57 15.95 9.77
CA ILE A 141 14.06 14.57 9.88
C ILE A 141 15.16 14.23 8.86
N GLY A 142 15.30 15.03 7.80
CA GLY A 142 16.22 14.82 6.67
C GLY A 142 15.61 13.95 5.56
N ALA A 143 15.72 14.40 4.31
CA ALA A 143 15.12 13.79 3.11
C ALA A 143 15.58 12.33 2.81
N ASN A 144 16.64 11.86 3.44
CA ASN A 144 17.16 10.50 3.33
C ASN A 144 16.76 9.60 4.51
N THR A 145 15.98 10.11 5.46
CA THR A 145 15.66 9.37 6.69
C THR A 145 14.66 8.26 6.43
N ILE A 146 13.71 8.50 5.54
CA ILE A 146 12.69 7.55 5.10
C ILE A 146 12.64 7.48 3.57
N SER A 147 12.18 6.35 3.06
CA SER A 147 11.84 6.12 1.66
C SER A 147 10.32 6.01 1.57
N PRO A 148 9.61 7.09 1.20
CA PRO A 148 8.17 7.07 1.10
C PRO A 148 7.74 6.16 -0.07
N VAL A 149 6.68 5.41 0.16
CA VAL A 149 6.03 4.59 -0.86
C VAL A 149 4.72 5.27 -1.23
N CYS A 150 4.72 5.92 -2.38
CA CYS A 150 3.53 6.47 -2.98
C CYS A 150 2.66 5.34 -3.53
N TRP A 151 1.39 5.32 -3.19
CA TRP A 151 0.47 4.31 -3.66
C TRP A 151 -0.84 4.92 -4.18
N ASP A 152 -1.32 4.40 -5.28
CA ASP A 152 -2.67 4.64 -5.78
C ASP A 152 -3.04 3.51 -6.75
N TYR A 153 -4.31 3.10 -6.73
CA TYR A 153 -4.82 2.00 -7.53
C TYR A 153 -6.12 2.37 -8.23
N TYR A 154 -6.53 3.65 -8.17
CA TYR A 154 -7.90 4.08 -8.46
C TYR A 154 -7.99 4.97 -9.68
N THR A 155 -6.98 5.81 -9.94
CA THR A 155 -7.03 6.73 -11.08
C THR A 155 -6.56 6.07 -12.36
N PRO A 156 -7.29 6.25 -13.48
CA PRO A 156 -6.84 5.83 -14.82
C PRO A 156 -5.97 6.89 -15.51
N PHE A 157 -5.73 8.05 -14.88
CA PHE A 157 -5.11 9.21 -15.52
C PHE A 157 -3.64 9.32 -15.17
N GLU A 158 -2.80 9.21 -16.19
CA GLU A 158 -1.34 9.29 -16.06
C GLU A 158 -0.88 10.62 -15.43
N GLU A 159 -1.50 11.75 -15.81
CA GLU A 159 -1.13 13.07 -15.29
C GLU A 159 -1.35 13.18 -13.78
N GLN A 160 -2.31 12.47 -13.20
CA GLN A 160 -2.53 12.46 -11.77
C GLN A 160 -1.39 11.73 -11.04
N TYR A 161 -0.93 10.60 -11.58
CA TYR A 161 0.25 9.91 -11.08
C TYR A 161 1.52 10.77 -11.22
N GLU A 162 1.70 11.44 -12.36
CA GLU A 162 2.84 12.36 -12.53
C GLU A 162 2.86 13.43 -11.43
N GLN A 163 1.73 14.09 -11.17
CA GLN A 163 1.61 15.11 -10.15
C GLN A 163 1.89 14.56 -8.74
N MET A 164 1.37 13.38 -8.41
CA MET A 164 1.64 12.72 -7.13
C MET A 164 3.13 12.40 -6.97
N LEU A 165 3.76 11.81 -7.99
CA LEU A 165 5.16 11.40 -7.95
C LEU A 165 6.10 12.60 -7.90
N ILE A 166 5.82 13.69 -8.62
CA ILE A 166 6.59 14.93 -8.57
C ILE A 166 6.63 15.48 -7.13
N LYS A 167 5.49 15.54 -6.45
CA LYS A 167 5.43 16.00 -5.05
C LYS A 167 6.31 15.16 -4.12
N HIS A 168 6.38 13.84 -4.35
CA HIS A 168 7.26 12.98 -3.57
C HIS A 168 8.73 13.21 -3.90
N THR A 169 9.09 13.28 -5.19
CA THR A 169 10.48 13.47 -5.62
C THR A 169 11.03 14.86 -5.32
N ASP A 170 10.18 15.87 -5.21
CA ASP A 170 10.57 17.22 -4.77
C ASP A 170 10.97 17.27 -3.29
N ASN A 171 10.47 16.34 -2.48
CA ASN A 171 10.69 16.32 -1.03
C ASN A 171 11.63 15.20 -0.56
N PHE A 172 11.72 14.08 -1.29
CA PHE A 172 12.46 12.90 -0.86
C PHE A 172 13.41 12.42 -1.95
N ASN A 173 14.57 11.90 -1.54
CA ASN A 173 15.59 11.42 -2.47
C ASN A 173 15.37 9.96 -2.92
N ASP A 174 14.67 9.16 -2.14
CA ASP A 174 14.41 7.74 -2.42
C ASP A 174 12.92 7.42 -2.40
N VAL A 175 12.25 7.66 -3.51
CA VAL A 175 10.81 7.45 -3.67
C VAL A 175 10.55 6.10 -4.31
N TRP A 176 9.58 5.37 -3.76
CA TRP A 176 9.03 4.13 -4.31
C TRP A 176 7.58 4.34 -4.74
N PHE A 177 7.16 3.57 -5.72
CA PHE A 177 5.76 3.49 -6.12
C PHE A 177 5.21 2.08 -5.88
N ALA A 178 4.01 2.00 -5.32
CA ALA A 178 3.25 0.77 -5.19
C ALA A 178 2.00 0.83 -6.06
N GLY A 179 1.95 -0.01 -7.09
CA GLY A 179 0.75 -0.28 -7.87
C GLY A 179 -0.04 -1.46 -7.29
N GLY A 180 -1.23 -1.72 -7.80
CA GLY A 180 -2.11 -2.76 -7.27
C GLY A 180 -2.59 -3.73 -8.34
N ILE A 181 -2.54 -5.02 -8.03
CA ILE A 181 -3.28 -6.04 -8.75
C ILE A 181 -4.64 -6.17 -8.08
N TRP A 182 -5.68 -5.68 -8.73
CA TRP A 182 -7.02 -5.54 -8.15
C TRP A 182 -7.65 -6.88 -7.80
N SER A 183 -7.63 -7.23 -6.52
CA SER A 183 -8.09 -8.51 -5.98
C SER A 183 -8.74 -8.41 -4.60
N TRP A 184 -8.91 -7.20 -4.06
CA TRP A 184 -9.36 -6.97 -2.68
C TRP A 184 -10.82 -6.58 -2.54
N THR A 185 -11.46 -6.17 -3.63
CA THR A 185 -12.89 -5.79 -3.63
C THR A 185 -13.79 -6.96 -4.06
N SER A 186 -13.19 -8.12 -4.38
CA SER A 186 -13.88 -9.13 -5.14
C SER A 186 -13.43 -10.57 -4.85
N ASN A 187 -14.12 -11.55 -5.43
CA ASN A 187 -13.76 -12.97 -5.36
C ASN A 187 -12.65 -13.35 -6.36
N SER A 188 -12.31 -12.46 -7.28
CA SER A 188 -11.33 -12.67 -8.32
C SER A 188 -10.56 -11.39 -8.65
N VAL A 189 -9.70 -11.43 -9.66
CA VAL A 189 -8.93 -10.27 -10.10
C VAL A 189 -9.71 -9.49 -11.15
N GLU A 190 -9.81 -8.18 -10.94
CA GLU A 190 -10.36 -7.22 -11.89
C GLU A 190 -9.26 -6.78 -12.87
N TYR A 191 -9.12 -7.52 -13.96
CA TYR A 191 -8.02 -7.32 -14.90
C TYR A 191 -8.09 -6.04 -15.68
N ASP A 192 -9.29 -5.62 -16.12
CA ASP A 192 -9.44 -4.41 -16.92
C ASP A 192 -8.94 -3.18 -16.16
N ARG A 193 -9.30 -3.06 -14.89
CA ARG A 193 -8.79 -2.01 -14.01
C ARG A 193 -7.30 -2.18 -13.72
N THR A 194 -6.87 -3.39 -13.38
CA THR A 194 -5.45 -3.68 -13.11
C THR A 194 -4.55 -3.19 -14.24
N ILE A 195 -4.89 -3.50 -15.48
CA ILE A 195 -4.10 -3.11 -16.65
C ILE A 195 -4.12 -1.60 -16.85
N LEU A 196 -5.32 -1.01 -16.78
CA LEU A 196 -5.51 0.42 -17.00
C LEU A 196 -4.69 1.27 -16.00
N VAL A 197 -4.85 1.00 -14.69
CA VAL A 197 -4.13 1.76 -13.66
C VAL A 197 -2.62 1.47 -13.65
N THR A 198 -2.22 0.23 -13.95
CA THR A 198 -0.81 -0.13 -14.07
C THR A 198 -0.12 0.62 -15.20
N ASN A 199 -0.77 0.67 -16.39
CA ASN A 199 -0.24 1.40 -17.54
C ASN A 199 -0.08 2.89 -17.23
N ALA A 200 -1.10 3.53 -16.68
CA ALA A 200 -1.05 4.95 -16.31
C ALA A 200 0.06 5.24 -15.27
N ALA A 201 0.09 4.47 -14.19
CA ALA A 201 1.02 4.69 -13.10
C ALA A 201 2.49 4.45 -13.49
N LEU A 202 2.78 3.34 -14.16
CA LEU A 202 4.17 3.01 -14.50
C LEU A 202 4.70 3.85 -15.68
N SER A 203 3.83 4.35 -16.56
CA SER A 203 4.20 5.39 -17.52
C SER A 203 4.61 6.69 -16.83
N ALA A 204 3.81 7.13 -15.86
CA ALA A 204 4.16 8.30 -15.02
C ALA A 204 5.47 8.10 -14.26
N CYS A 205 5.69 6.92 -13.67
CA CYS A 205 6.97 6.60 -13.00
C CYS A 205 8.17 6.80 -13.93
N LYS A 206 8.08 6.35 -15.19
CA LYS A 206 9.15 6.52 -16.18
C LYS A 206 9.39 8.00 -16.49
N LYS A 207 8.33 8.77 -16.73
CA LYS A 207 8.43 10.20 -17.04
C LYS A 207 9.03 11.01 -15.91
N VAL A 208 8.61 10.76 -14.68
CA VAL A 208 9.11 11.46 -13.48
C VAL A 208 10.48 10.95 -13.03
N GLY A 209 10.90 9.76 -13.48
CA GLY A 209 12.17 9.15 -13.13
C GLY A 209 12.17 8.34 -11.85
N VAL A 210 11.00 7.92 -11.34
CA VAL A 210 10.87 6.98 -10.22
C VAL A 210 11.21 5.57 -10.73
N LYS A 211 12.31 5.01 -10.20
CA LYS A 211 12.90 3.75 -10.70
C LYS A 211 12.53 2.52 -9.88
N LYS A 212 11.93 2.73 -8.72
CA LYS A 212 11.60 1.69 -7.75
C LYS A 212 10.10 1.55 -7.65
N ALA A 213 9.57 0.41 -8.07
CA ALA A 213 8.16 0.12 -7.99
C ALA A 213 7.92 -1.35 -7.65
N PHE A 214 6.80 -1.63 -7.00
CA PHE A 214 6.32 -2.99 -6.75
C PHE A 214 4.79 -3.05 -6.87
N ALA A 215 4.27 -4.26 -7.10
CA ALA A 215 2.84 -4.52 -7.13
C ALA A 215 2.36 -5.00 -5.76
N THR A 216 1.25 -4.46 -5.29
CA THR A 216 0.55 -4.95 -4.09
C THR A 216 -0.52 -5.94 -4.47
N PHE A 217 -0.77 -6.87 -3.57
CA PHE A 217 -1.87 -7.84 -3.63
C PHE A 217 -2.63 -7.75 -2.30
N TRP A 218 -3.62 -6.87 -2.23
CA TRP A 218 -4.49 -6.77 -1.06
C TRP A 218 -5.61 -7.80 -1.21
N TYR A 219 -5.32 -9.04 -0.79
CA TYR A 219 -6.31 -10.10 -0.95
C TYR A 219 -7.53 -9.88 -0.07
N GLY A 220 -8.70 -9.89 -0.71
CA GLY A 220 -9.93 -10.27 -0.06
C GLY A 220 -9.91 -11.76 0.33
N ASP A 221 -10.90 -12.19 1.12
CA ASP A 221 -10.93 -13.54 1.70
C ASP A 221 -11.02 -14.69 0.67
N PHE A 222 -11.30 -14.39 -0.60
CA PHE A 222 -11.63 -15.40 -1.63
C PHE A 222 -10.66 -15.44 -2.82
N ALA A 223 -9.92 -14.38 -3.10
CA ALA A 223 -8.94 -14.38 -4.19
C ALA A 223 -7.64 -15.08 -3.78
N ASN A 224 -6.94 -15.68 -4.72
CA ASN A 224 -5.65 -16.31 -4.48
C ASN A 224 -4.55 -15.73 -5.39
N TYR A 225 -3.29 -15.93 -4.99
CA TYR A 225 -2.13 -15.37 -5.69
C TYR A 225 -2.02 -15.79 -7.16
N PHE A 226 -2.44 -17.02 -7.50
CA PHE A 226 -2.38 -17.49 -8.87
C PHE A 226 -3.31 -16.72 -9.80
N GLN A 227 -4.44 -16.26 -9.29
CA GLN A 227 -5.35 -15.42 -10.08
C GLN A 227 -4.71 -14.09 -10.53
N GLY A 228 -3.75 -13.57 -9.78
CA GLY A 228 -3.08 -12.32 -10.08
C GLY A 228 -1.87 -12.41 -11.04
N LEU A 229 -1.48 -13.60 -11.49
CA LEU A 229 -0.23 -13.81 -12.25
C LEU A 229 -0.17 -13.00 -13.55
N LEU A 230 -1.27 -12.88 -14.30
CA LEU A 230 -1.28 -12.09 -15.51
C LEU A 230 -1.09 -10.59 -15.22
N GLY A 231 -1.73 -10.06 -14.17
CA GLY A 231 -1.54 -8.68 -13.73
C GLY A 231 -0.10 -8.40 -13.28
N LEU A 232 0.50 -9.36 -12.56
CA LEU A 232 1.91 -9.26 -12.17
C LEU A 232 2.84 -9.28 -13.39
N ASN A 233 2.53 -10.09 -14.41
CA ASN A 233 3.28 -10.09 -15.65
C ASN A 233 3.18 -8.73 -16.37
N TYR A 234 1.99 -8.15 -16.46
CA TYR A 234 1.79 -6.79 -16.99
C TYR A 234 2.64 -5.76 -16.24
N PHE A 235 2.62 -5.81 -14.92
CA PHE A 235 3.41 -4.91 -14.09
C PHE A 235 4.92 -5.06 -14.35
N ALA A 236 5.41 -6.30 -14.44
CA ALA A 236 6.82 -6.60 -14.66
C ALA A 236 7.32 -6.16 -16.04
N GLU A 237 6.50 -6.31 -17.09
CA GLU A 237 6.85 -5.98 -18.47
C GLU A 237 7.13 -4.48 -18.66
N HIS A 238 6.54 -3.61 -17.87
CA HIS A 238 6.86 -2.18 -17.86
C HIS A 238 8.33 -1.87 -17.60
N LYS A 239 9.07 -2.78 -16.97
CA LYS A 239 10.51 -2.63 -16.76
C LYS A 239 11.31 -2.76 -18.06
N TYR A 240 10.81 -3.57 -18.98
CA TYR A 240 11.56 -3.97 -20.19
C TYR A 240 11.15 -3.21 -21.43
N TYR A 241 9.93 -2.69 -21.48
CA TYR A 241 9.37 -2.04 -22.65
C TYR A 241 8.93 -0.60 -22.33
N GLU A 242 9.27 0.33 -23.23
CA GLU A 242 8.78 1.71 -23.13
C GLU A 242 7.32 1.81 -23.55
N GLN A 243 6.94 1.05 -24.57
CA GLN A 243 5.55 0.94 -25.04
C GLN A 243 5.05 -0.47 -24.74
N ILE A 244 3.91 -0.54 -24.08
CA ILE A 244 3.28 -1.79 -23.73
C ILE A 244 2.34 -2.24 -24.83
N SER A 245 2.55 -3.47 -25.31
CA SER A 245 1.63 -4.16 -26.22
C SER A 245 0.96 -5.30 -25.46
N GLU A 246 -0.34 -5.17 -25.22
CA GLU A 246 -1.12 -6.20 -24.52
C GLU A 246 -1.01 -7.55 -25.22
N GLU A 247 -1.13 -7.58 -26.56
CA GLU A 247 -0.99 -8.81 -27.36
C GLU A 247 0.37 -9.49 -27.13
N LYS A 248 1.45 -8.71 -27.05
CA LYS A 248 2.79 -9.25 -26.80
C LYS A 248 2.89 -9.84 -25.39
N ILE A 249 2.43 -9.09 -24.38
CA ILE A 249 2.47 -9.52 -23.00
C ILE A 249 1.69 -10.83 -22.83
N GLU A 250 0.51 -10.92 -23.40
CA GLU A 250 -0.32 -12.11 -23.34
C GLU A 250 0.36 -13.31 -23.98
N LYS A 251 1.00 -13.13 -25.15
CA LYS A 251 1.78 -14.19 -25.80
C LYS A 251 2.98 -14.63 -24.93
N ASP A 252 3.70 -13.69 -24.32
CA ASP A 252 4.84 -13.98 -23.46
C ASP A 252 4.36 -14.71 -22.18
N PHE A 253 3.23 -14.31 -21.60
CA PHE A 253 2.57 -14.99 -20.50
C PHE A 253 2.20 -16.43 -20.86
N GLU A 254 1.54 -16.65 -22.00
CA GLU A 254 1.17 -17.99 -22.48
C GLU A 254 2.39 -18.87 -22.71
N ALA A 255 3.46 -18.27 -23.26
CA ALA A 255 4.72 -19.00 -23.47
C ALA A 255 5.38 -19.41 -22.14
N LEU A 256 5.29 -18.57 -21.12
CA LEU A 256 5.88 -18.81 -19.79
C LEU A 256 5.07 -19.78 -18.96
N PHE A 257 3.77 -19.54 -18.82
CA PHE A 257 2.89 -20.29 -17.90
C PHE A 257 2.18 -21.48 -18.55
N LYS A 258 2.19 -21.60 -19.90
CA LYS A 258 1.52 -22.64 -20.67
C LYS A 258 0.00 -22.68 -20.47
N VAL A 259 -0.59 -21.54 -20.19
CA VAL A 259 -2.04 -21.34 -20.04
C VAL A 259 -2.49 -20.11 -20.84
N PRO A 260 -3.68 -20.13 -21.42
CA PRO A 260 -4.19 -18.98 -22.20
C PRO A 260 -4.38 -17.74 -21.30
N ALA A 261 -3.85 -16.58 -21.71
CA ALA A 261 -4.10 -15.30 -21.05
C ALA A 261 -5.58 -14.95 -20.99
N ALA A 262 -6.32 -15.28 -22.04
CA ALA A 262 -7.77 -15.09 -22.11
C ALA A 262 -8.54 -15.80 -20.98
N ALA A 263 -8.04 -16.93 -20.46
CA ALA A 263 -8.64 -17.59 -19.31
C ALA A 263 -8.52 -16.76 -18.03
N PHE A 264 -7.39 -16.07 -17.86
CA PHE A 264 -7.19 -15.14 -16.73
C PHE A 264 -8.03 -13.88 -16.86
N ARG A 265 -8.11 -13.30 -18.06
CA ARG A 265 -8.96 -12.12 -18.30
C ARG A 265 -10.42 -12.40 -17.93
N ARG A 266 -10.91 -13.58 -18.22
CA ARG A 266 -12.28 -13.99 -17.87
C ARG A 266 -12.53 -14.09 -16.36
N LEU A 267 -11.51 -14.06 -15.50
CA LEU A 267 -11.73 -13.97 -14.06
C LEU A 267 -12.48 -12.69 -13.68
N THR A 268 -12.32 -11.60 -14.43
CA THR A 268 -13.12 -10.38 -14.27
C THR A 268 -14.63 -10.63 -14.46
N ASP A 269 -15.01 -11.60 -15.30
CA ASP A 269 -16.41 -11.93 -15.55
C ASP A 269 -17.10 -12.52 -14.31
N LEU A 270 -16.34 -13.08 -13.36
CA LEU A 270 -16.88 -13.55 -12.08
C LEU A 270 -17.35 -12.40 -11.21
N GLU A 271 -16.77 -11.20 -11.40
CA GLU A 271 -17.18 -9.98 -10.69
C GLU A 271 -18.34 -9.26 -11.36
N TYR A 272 -18.35 -9.30 -12.70
CA TYR A 272 -19.30 -8.61 -13.53
C TYR A 272 -19.97 -9.58 -14.51
N PRO A 273 -20.82 -10.49 -14.02
CA PRO A 273 -21.58 -11.36 -14.91
C PRO A 273 -22.49 -10.50 -15.82
N ASP A 274 -22.92 -11.05 -16.94
CA ASP A 274 -23.64 -10.33 -18.00
C ASP A 274 -24.87 -9.53 -17.51
N CYS A 275 -25.43 -9.89 -16.37
CA CYS A 275 -26.57 -9.18 -15.74
C CYS A 275 -26.17 -7.91 -14.98
N TYR A 276 -24.88 -7.65 -14.75
CA TYR A 276 -24.38 -6.46 -14.08
C TYR A 276 -23.58 -5.58 -15.01
N PRO A 277 -23.77 -4.25 -14.97
CA PRO A 277 -22.96 -3.33 -15.75
C PRO A 277 -21.53 -3.32 -15.23
N ARG A 278 -20.55 -3.36 -16.13
CA ARG A 278 -19.15 -3.14 -15.78
C ARG A 278 -18.96 -1.70 -15.30
N PRO A 279 -18.01 -1.44 -14.39
CA PRO A 279 -17.67 -0.08 -13.97
C PRO A 279 -17.22 0.78 -15.13
N ASP A 280 -17.45 2.07 -15.03
CA ASP A 280 -16.81 3.04 -15.91
C ASP A 280 -15.39 3.32 -15.41
N TYR A 281 -14.42 2.60 -15.94
CA TYR A 281 -13.01 2.75 -15.58
C TYR A 281 -12.39 4.09 -15.99
N SER A 282 -13.12 4.93 -16.72
CA SER A 282 -12.66 6.29 -17.05
C SER A 282 -12.80 7.28 -15.90
N VAL A 283 -13.40 6.88 -14.78
CA VAL A 283 -13.63 7.72 -13.60
C VAL A 283 -12.83 7.18 -12.41
N ARG A 284 -12.19 8.10 -11.67
CA ARG A 284 -11.54 7.75 -10.41
C ARG A 284 -12.57 7.25 -9.38
N ASP A 285 -12.13 6.38 -8.51
CA ASP A 285 -12.83 5.99 -7.27
C ASP A 285 -14.17 5.24 -7.45
N GLN A 286 -14.44 4.71 -8.61
CA GLN A 286 -15.53 3.76 -8.75
C GLN A 286 -15.12 2.41 -8.13
N VAL A 287 -15.30 2.29 -6.82
CA VAL A 287 -15.19 1.02 -6.12
C VAL A 287 -16.57 0.37 -6.16
N HIS A 288 -16.71 -0.67 -6.96
CA HIS A 288 -17.90 -1.51 -6.94
C HIS A 288 -17.65 -2.69 -6.00
N GLY A 289 -18.57 -2.93 -5.09
CA GLY A 289 -18.57 -4.16 -4.33
C GLY A 289 -18.73 -5.35 -5.28
N ALA A 290 -18.26 -6.51 -4.87
CA ALA A 290 -18.35 -7.73 -5.65
C ALA A 290 -19.82 -8.05 -6.00
N ALA A 291 -20.18 -7.92 -7.26
CA ALA A 291 -21.53 -8.28 -7.73
C ALA A 291 -21.82 -9.77 -7.44
N SER A 292 -20.82 -10.61 -7.55
CA SER A 292 -20.90 -12.03 -7.19
C SER A 292 -21.23 -12.26 -5.70
N MET A 293 -20.76 -11.39 -4.80
CA MET A 293 -21.12 -11.45 -3.37
C MET A 293 -22.58 -11.10 -3.14
N VAL A 294 -23.12 -10.13 -3.87
CA VAL A 294 -24.53 -9.75 -3.79
C VAL A 294 -25.42 -10.91 -4.27
N LEU A 295 -25.05 -11.52 -5.39
CA LEU A 295 -25.81 -12.68 -5.92
C LEU A 295 -25.81 -13.87 -4.95
N LEU A 296 -24.68 -14.18 -4.32
CA LEU A 296 -24.58 -15.23 -3.32
C LEU A 296 -25.42 -14.93 -2.05
N CYS A 297 -25.57 -13.65 -1.69
CA CYS A 297 -26.39 -13.24 -0.56
C CYS A 297 -27.90 -13.25 -0.89
N GLU A 298 -28.30 -12.93 -2.11
CA GLU A 298 -29.71 -12.95 -2.54
C GLU A 298 -30.27 -14.37 -2.60
N ASP A 299 -29.45 -15.36 -2.97
CA ASP A 299 -29.86 -16.77 -3.01
C ASP A 299 -30.01 -17.43 -1.61
N ILE A 300 -29.54 -16.76 -0.55
CA ILE A 300 -29.61 -17.26 0.84
C ILE A 300 -30.79 -16.65 1.63
N MET A 301 -31.44 -15.62 1.12
CA MET A 301 -32.61 -14.99 1.76
C MET A 301 -33.93 -15.47 1.18
#